data_5847b06404c4419d2f4bd80dab78fb5d
#
_entry.id   5847b06404c4419d2f4bd80dab78fb5d
#
_cell.length_a   1.000
_cell.length_b   1.000
_cell.length_c   1.000
_cell.angle_alpha   90.00
_cell.angle_beta   90.00
_cell.angle_gamma   90.00
#
_symmetry.space_group_name_H-M   'P 1'
#
loop_
_entity.id
_entity.type
_entity.pdbx_description
1 polymer ?
#
loop_
_entity_poly.entity_id
_entity_poly.type
_entity_poly.pdbx_seq_one_letter_code
_entity_poly.pdbx_strand_id
1 'polypeptide(L)'
;MNNRVAKILNVRYPLIQAPLYFLTNAELVAAVSNSGALGTLGPHAGQESLPGSRFVALDRMRKEIQKVKKLTNKPFAATLINGPDMSFWRPTAEMLVEEGVEVVLINEVLDAEIFAFFKCHSIKTLYRALTPTLANSKEAEKLGADIIIATGFDEGGTVPSRVIGTFSIVPMIVDSVNVPVIAAGGIGDVRGVRAALALGAEGVYAGRLFLTAVENPAAEKVKRLIVDSTAEDLLLFRTLPAYYRSLPTDLSPMLAELDAQNTDRETMFKAMNGYHSLWQAMRLGNFDQGVVSTGTGISVIKSIRPAAEIVSDLMQDF
;
A
#
# COMPACT_ATOMS: atom_id res chain seq x y z
N MET A 1 6.73 2.49 24.92
CA MET A 1 6.73 3.89 24.40
C MET A 1 5.30 4.37 24.23
N ASN A 2 5.02 5.65 24.51
CA ASN A 2 3.67 6.21 24.30
C ASN A 2 3.53 6.70 22.85
N ASN A 3 3.44 5.77 21.89
CA ASN A 3 3.36 6.07 20.47
C ASN A 3 1.91 6.38 20.08
N ARG A 4 1.67 7.56 19.46
CA ARG A 4 0.32 8.01 19.09
C ARG A 4 -0.34 7.11 18.04
N VAL A 5 0.42 6.63 17.04
CA VAL A 5 -0.08 5.73 15.99
C VAL A 5 -0.58 4.42 16.60
N ALA A 6 0.26 3.78 17.43
CA ALA A 6 -0.09 2.52 18.08
C ALA A 6 -1.34 2.65 18.97
N LYS A 7 -1.48 3.80 19.66
CA LYS A 7 -2.65 4.13 20.50
C LYS A 7 -3.91 4.35 19.65
N ILE A 8 -3.82 5.13 18.58
CA ILE A 8 -4.98 5.44 17.71
C ILE A 8 -5.52 4.17 17.07
N LEU A 9 -4.61 3.29 16.61
CA LEU A 9 -4.94 2.06 15.87
C LEU A 9 -5.18 0.85 16.78
N ASN A 10 -4.98 1.01 18.10
CA ASN A 10 -5.07 -0.08 19.08
C ASN A 10 -4.20 -1.30 18.71
N VAL A 11 -2.97 -1.05 18.24
CA VAL A 11 -1.98 -2.07 17.86
C VAL A 11 -0.76 -2.00 18.77
N ARG A 12 0.01 -3.09 18.82
CA ARG A 12 1.27 -3.13 19.58
C ARG A 12 2.36 -2.30 18.90
N TYR A 13 2.48 -2.41 17.59
CA TYR A 13 3.54 -1.82 16.79
C TYR A 13 2.98 -0.76 15.82
N PRO A 14 3.64 0.40 15.68
CA PRO A 14 3.23 1.44 14.74
C PRO A 14 3.66 1.08 13.30
N LEU A 15 3.27 -0.10 12.85
CA LEU A 15 3.52 -0.64 11.53
C LEU A 15 2.20 -0.98 10.85
N ILE A 16 2.04 -0.50 9.62
CA ILE A 16 0.90 -0.83 8.76
C ILE A 16 1.41 -1.61 7.54
N GLN A 17 0.82 -2.78 7.30
CA GLN A 17 1.00 -3.48 6.02
C GLN A 17 0.16 -2.79 4.96
N ALA A 18 0.81 -2.26 3.93
CA ALA A 18 0.16 -1.61 2.79
C ALA A 18 -0.69 -2.60 1.99
N PRO A 19 -1.91 -2.23 1.57
CA PRO A 19 -2.66 -3.05 0.64
C PRO A 19 -1.94 -3.13 -0.71
N LEU A 20 -1.87 -4.33 -1.26
CA LEU A 20 -1.18 -4.64 -2.51
C LEU A 20 -2.21 -5.05 -3.56
N TYR A 21 -2.12 -4.49 -4.77
CA TYR A 21 -3.02 -4.81 -5.87
C TYR A 21 -3.01 -6.30 -6.16
N PHE A 22 -4.18 -6.97 -6.07
CA PHE A 22 -4.37 -8.41 -6.27
C PHE A 22 -3.61 -9.34 -5.30
N LEU A 23 -2.82 -8.78 -4.39
CA LEU A 23 -1.87 -9.51 -3.55
C LEU A 23 -2.14 -9.35 -2.06
N THR A 24 -3.34 -8.92 -1.71
CA THR A 24 -3.81 -8.89 -0.33
C THR A 24 -4.96 -9.88 -0.17
N ASN A 25 -4.91 -10.71 0.85
CA ASN A 25 -5.94 -11.67 1.23
C ASN A 25 -6.13 -11.66 2.75
N ALA A 26 -7.14 -12.38 3.21
CA ALA A 26 -7.46 -12.45 4.64
C ALA A 26 -6.31 -13.09 5.46
N GLU A 27 -5.62 -14.06 4.91
CA GLU A 27 -4.52 -14.78 5.56
C GLU A 27 -3.36 -13.86 5.87
N LEU A 28 -2.92 -13.05 4.90
CA LEU A 28 -1.85 -12.07 5.09
C LEU A 28 -2.24 -11.02 6.12
N VAL A 29 -3.45 -10.43 5.98
CA VAL A 29 -3.94 -9.40 6.90
C VAL A 29 -4.02 -9.91 8.32
N ALA A 30 -4.57 -11.12 8.52
CA ALA A 30 -4.67 -11.74 9.84
C ALA A 30 -3.30 -12.07 10.44
N ALA A 31 -2.35 -12.58 9.64
CA ALA A 31 -0.99 -12.88 10.10
C ALA A 31 -0.27 -11.61 10.59
N VAL A 32 -0.38 -10.51 9.85
CA VAL A 32 0.18 -9.21 10.25
C VAL A 32 -0.49 -8.70 11.52
N SER A 33 -1.82 -8.74 11.61
CA SER A 33 -2.58 -8.26 12.77
C SER A 33 -2.29 -9.10 14.02
N ASN A 34 -2.22 -10.41 13.90
CA ASN A 34 -1.85 -11.31 15.00
C ASN A 34 -0.42 -11.07 15.51
N SER A 35 0.46 -10.53 14.65
CA SER A 35 1.82 -10.17 15.03
C SER A 35 1.93 -8.80 15.73
N GLY A 36 0.81 -8.09 15.91
CA GLY A 36 0.74 -6.82 16.64
C GLY A 36 0.91 -5.56 15.78
N ALA A 37 0.95 -5.70 14.46
CA ALA A 37 0.89 -4.61 13.49
C ALA A 37 -0.54 -4.44 12.93
N LEU A 38 -0.77 -3.54 11.98
CA LEU A 38 -2.07 -3.38 11.32
C LEU A 38 -2.02 -3.96 9.91
N GLY A 39 -2.71 -5.09 9.68
CA GLY A 39 -2.95 -5.59 8.33
C GLY A 39 -4.03 -4.77 7.62
N THR A 40 -3.90 -4.55 6.31
CA THR A 40 -4.86 -3.72 5.54
C THR A 40 -5.35 -4.44 4.30
N LEU A 41 -6.67 -4.65 4.20
CA LEU A 41 -7.33 -5.17 3.00
C LEU A 41 -7.37 -4.11 1.89
N GLY A 42 -6.87 -4.45 0.71
CA GLY A 42 -6.93 -3.59 -0.47
C GLY A 42 -8.22 -3.77 -1.28
N PRO A 43 -8.51 -2.91 -2.27
CA PRO A 43 -9.74 -2.97 -3.06
C PRO A 43 -9.88 -4.25 -3.90
N HIS A 44 -8.77 -4.96 -4.12
CA HIS A 44 -8.71 -6.22 -4.86
C HIS A 44 -8.45 -7.43 -3.94
N ALA A 45 -8.65 -7.28 -2.61
CA ALA A 45 -8.44 -8.36 -1.67
C ALA A 45 -9.30 -9.58 -2.02
N GLY A 46 -8.71 -10.77 -1.93
CA GLY A 46 -9.39 -12.03 -2.24
C GLY A 46 -9.77 -12.24 -3.70
N GLN A 47 -9.22 -11.45 -4.63
CA GLN A 47 -9.52 -11.60 -6.05
C GLN A 47 -8.79 -12.81 -6.64
N GLU A 48 -9.56 -13.72 -7.25
CA GLU A 48 -9.06 -14.97 -7.85
C GLU A 48 -9.18 -14.99 -9.37
N SER A 49 -9.82 -13.97 -9.95
CA SER A 49 -9.99 -13.80 -11.40
C SER A 49 -9.91 -12.32 -11.76
N LEU A 50 -9.89 -12.01 -13.05
CA LEU A 50 -9.91 -10.62 -13.50
C LEU A 50 -11.15 -9.86 -13.01
N PRO A 51 -11.05 -8.53 -12.86
CA PRO A 51 -12.10 -7.73 -12.27
C PRO A 51 -13.45 -7.89 -12.99
N GLY A 52 -14.49 -8.20 -12.21
CA GLY A 52 -15.87 -8.08 -12.62
C GLY A 52 -16.45 -6.69 -12.32
N SER A 53 -17.78 -6.60 -12.18
CA SER A 53 -18.46 -5.35 -11.83
C SER A 53 -18.05 -4.85 -10.41
N ARG A 54 -18.29 -3.56 -10.13
CA ARG A 54 -18.02 -2.95 -8.81
C ARG A 54 -18.80 -3.62 -7.67
N PHE A 55 -20.01 -4.13 -7.93
CA PHE A 55 -20.78 -4.86 -6.94
C PHE A 55 -20.11 -6.18 -6.55
N VAL A 56 -19.48 -6.85 -7.51
CA VAL A 56 -18.65 -8.04 -7.22
C VAL A 56 -17.48 -7.67 -6.31
N ALA A 57 -16.90 -6.47 -6.47
CA ALA A 57 -15.82 -6.01 -5.60
C ALA A 57 -16.26 -5.79 -4.15
N LEU A 58 -17.47 -5.24 -3.91
CA LEU A 58 -18.03 -5.07 -2.56
C LEU A 58 -18.30 -6.42 -1.89
N ASP A 59 -18.98 -7.33 -2.57
CA ASP A 59 -19.29 -8.66 -2.03
C ASP A 59 -18.00 -9.44 -1.71
N ARG A 60 -16.99 -9.33 -2.58
CA ARG A 60 -15.68 -9.92 -2.34
C ARG A 60 -14.99 -9.32 -1.11
N MET A 61 -14.97 -7.98 -0.99
CA MET A 61 -14.40 -7.30 0.16
C MET A 61 -15.11 -7.72 1.46
N ARG A 62 -16.43 -7.78 1.45
CA ARG A 62 -17.24 -8.27 2.59
C ARG A 62 -16.83 -9.68 3.00
N LYS A 63 -16.71 -10.58 2.04
CA LYS A 63 -16.25 -11.96 2.29
C LYS A 63 -14.84 -12.02 2.86
N GLU A 64 -13.93 -11.20 2.36
CA GLU A 64 -12.56 -11.14 2.89
C GLU A 64 -12.53 -10.57 4.32
N ILE A 65 -13.30 -9.53 4.64
CA ILE A 65 -13.46 -9.02 6.00
C ILE A 65 -13.96 -10.14 6.94
N GLN A 66 -14.97 -10.89 6.52
CA GLN A 66 -15.52 -12.00 7.31
C GLN A 66 -14.51 -13.14 7.51
N LYS A 67 -13.64 -13.40 6.52
CA LYS A 67 -12.52 -14.35 6.68
C LYS A 67 -11.49 -13.83 7.68
N VAL A 68 -11.08 -12.54 7.58
CA VAL A 68 -10.15 -11.94 8.56
C VAL A 68 -10.67 -12.11 9.97
N LYS A 69 -11.94 -11.80 10.22
CA LYS A 69 -12.57 -11.94 11.53
C LYS A 69 -12.61 -13.36 12.09
N LYS A 70 -12.56 -14.37 11.21
CA LYS A 70 -12.43 -15.78 11.64
C LYS A 70 -10.98 -16.15 12.00
N LEU A 71 -9.99 -15.45 11.46
CA LEU A 71 -8.57 -15.71 11.61
C LEU A 71 -7.92 -14.90 12.73
N THR A 72 -8.53 -13.75 13.09
CA THR A 72 -8.00 -12.85 14.13
C THR A 72 -9.10 -12.07 14.83
N ASN A 73 -8.85 -11.74 16.10
CA ASN A 73 -9.62 -10.77 16.87
C ASN A 73 -8.87 -9.45 17.05
N LYS A 74 -7.75 -9.26 16.33
CA LYS A 74 -6.94 -8.03 16.38
C LYS A 74 -7.44 -7.00 15.38
N PRO A 75 -7.15 -5.71 15.60
CA PRO A 75 -7.48 -4.65 14.65
C PRO A 75 -6.89 -4.91 13.27
N PHE A 76 -7.64 -4.55 12.24
CA PHE A 76 -7.19 -4.49 10.85
C PHE A 76 -7.87 -3.33 10.15
N ALA A 77 -7.32 -2.91 9.02
CA ALA A 77 -7.89 -1.86 8.18
C ALA A 77 -8.46 -2.42 6.87
N ALA A 78 -9.36 -1.66 6.27
CA ALA A 78 -9.80 -1.89 4.90
C ALA A 78 -9.72 -0.59 4.08
N THR A 79 -9.49 -0.71 2.79
CA THR A 79 -9.42 0.44 1.88
C THR A 79 -10.81 0.84 1.42
N LEU A 80 -11.11 2.14 1.44
CA LEU A 80 -12.32 2.70 0.84
C LEU A 80 -12.25 2.55 -0.69
N ILE A 81 -13.24 1.91 -1.28
CA ILE A 81 -13.39 1.80 -2.74
C ILE A 81 -14.30 2.94 -3.19
N ASN A 82 -13.75 3.93 -3.87
CA ASN A 82 -14.47 5.14 -4.29
C ASN A 82 -14.88 5.15 -5.78
N GLY A 83 -14.23 4.32 -6.60
CA GLY A 83 -14.46 4.33 -8.05
C GLY A 83 -13.97 5.61 -8.75
N PRO A 84 -13.91 5.63 -10.10
CA PRO A 84 -13.37 6.77 -10.84
C PRO A 84 -14.21 8.06 -10.71
N ASP A 85 -15.49 7.95 -10.50
CA ASP A 85 -16.49 9.03 -10.45
C ASP A 85 -16.98 9.34 -9.04
N MET A 86 -16.32 8.80 -8.01
CA MET A 86 -16.70 8.94 -6.60
C MET A 86 -18.09 8.39 -6.22
N SER A 87 -18.87 7.87 -7.15
CA SER A 87 -20.24 7.39 -6.87
C SER A 87 -20.28 6.13 -5.99
N PHE A 88 -19.13 5.48 -5.78
CA PHE A 88 -19.08 4.16 -5.14
C PHE A 88 -18.57 4.19 -3.68
N TRP A 89 -18.17 5.36 -3.18
CA TRP A 89 -17.63 5.45 -1.82
C TRP A 89 -18.68 5.13 -0.75
N ARG A 90 -19.93 5.65 -0.91
CA ARG A 90 -20.96 5.48 0.11
C ARG A 90 -21.36 4.02 0.31
N PRO A 91 -21.70 3.23 -0.72
CA PRO A 91 -21.97 1.80 -0.54
C PRO A 91 -20.78 1.04 0.11
N THR A 92 -19.55 1.43 -0.22
CA THR A 92 -18.37 0.85 0.44
C THR A 92 -18.29 1.23 1.90
N ALA A 93 -18.48 2.52 2.23
CA ALA A 93 -18.40 3.01 3.60
C ALA A 93 -19.48 2.37 4.49
N GLU A 94 -20.73 2.29 3.99
CA GLU A 94 -21.83 1.61 4.68
C GLU A 94 -21.51 0.13 4.94
N MET A 95 -21.00 -0.59 3.94
CA MET A 95 -20.57 -1.99 4.08
C MET A 95 -19.46 -2.13 5.13
N LEU A 96 -18.47 -1.24 5.15
CA LEU A 96 -17.39 -1.27 6.16
C LEU A 96 -17.91 -1.04 7.59
N VAL A 97 -18.89 -0.15 7.76
CA VAL A 97 -19.59 0.07 9.03
C VAL A 97 -20.38 -1.17 9.46
N GLU A 98 -21.19 -1.74 8.56
CA GLU A 98 -21.96 -2.97 8.82
C GLU A 98 -21.07 -4.13 9.24
N GLU A 99 -19.92 -4.27 8.59
CA GLU A 99 -18.93 -5.28 8.94
C GLU A 99 -18.06 -4.87 10.14
N GLY A 100 -18.31 -3.74 10.81
CA GLY A 100 -17.60 -3.30 12.01
C GLY A 100 -16.08 -3.15 11.80
N VAL A 101 -15.66 -2.59 10.67
CA VAL A 101 -14.27 -2.22 10.41
C VAL A 101 -13.96 -0.95 11.19
N GLU A 102 -12.90 -0.98 12.00
CA GLU A 102 -12.56 0.14 12.90
C GLU A 102 -11.59 1.15 12.28
N VAL A 103 -10.85 0.76 11.24
CA VAL A 103 -9.83 1.60 10.58
C VAL A 103 -10.02 1.54 9.07
N VAL A 104 -10.11 2.70 8.43
CA VAL A 104 -10.28 2.82 6.98
C VAL A 104 -9.13 3.61 6.35
N LEU A 105 -8.56 3.05 5.29
CA LEU A 105 -7.59 3.73 4.45
C LEU A 105 -8.30 4.47 3.31
N ILE A 106 -8.14 5.79 3.28
CA ILE A 106 -8.65 6.67 2.22
C ILE A 106 -7.47 7.05 1.33
N ASN A 107 -7.50 6.61 0.07
CA ASN A 107 -6.47 6.95 -0.92
C ASN A 107 -6.95 8.11 -1.80
N GLU A 108 -6.12 9.12 -2.00
CA GLU A 108 -6.28 10.25 -2.93
C GLU A 108 -7.45 11.21 -2.65
N VAL A 109 -8.51 10.76 -1.99
CA VAL A 109 -9.76 11.50 -1.89
C VAL A 109 -9.76 12.45 -0.70
N LEU A 110 -10.04 13.73 -0.97
CA LEU A 110 -10.23 14.78 0.03
C LEU A 110 -11.67 15.30 -0.11
N ASP A 111 -12.60 14.59 0.51
CA ASP A 111 -14.02 14.92 0.49
C ASP A 111 -14.56 14.99 1.94
N ALA A 112 -15.12 16.14 2.30
CA ALA A 112 -15.58 16.41 3.65
C ALA A 112 -16.70 15.44 4.11
N GLU A 113 -17.56 15.00 3.18
CA GLU A 113 -18.65 14.07 3.48
C GLU A 113 -18.11 12.69 3.88
N ILE A 114 -17.06 12.23 3.21
CA ILE A 114 -16.41 10.95 3.51
C ILE A 114 -15.80 10.97 4.92
N PHE A 115 -15.00 12.00 5.25
CA PHE A 115 -14.38 12.10 6.57
C PHE A 115 -15.41 12.28 7.67
N ALA A 116 -16.45 13.10 7.45
CA ALA A 116 -17.56 13.28 8.38
C ALA A 116 -18.34 11.97 8.61
N PHE A 117 -18.56 11.17 7.55
CA PHE A 117 -19.21 9.88 7.64
C PHE A 117 -18.44 8.93 8.57
N PHE A 118 -17.16 8.73 8.36
CA PHE A 118 -16.36 7.83 9.20
C PHE A 118 -16.23 8.36 10.64
N LYS A 119 -16.08 9.66 10.81
CA LYS A 119 -16.02 10.29 12.13
C LYS A 119 -17.30 10.05 12.95
N CYS A 120 -18.50 10.19 12.36
CA CYS A 120 -19.76 9.96 13.08
C CYS A 120 -19.98 8.49 13.45
N HIS A 121 -19.31 7.55 12.76
CA HIS A 121 -19.30 6.14 13.10
C HIS A 121 -18.12 5.71 13.99
N SER A 122 -17.32 6.68 14.49
CA SER A 122 -16.14 6.45 15.33
C SER A 122 -15.05 5.59 14.66
N ILE A 123 -15.02 5.55 13.33
CA ILE A 123 -14.03 4.83 12.54
C ILE A 123 -12.80 5.72 12.35
N LYS A 124 -11.61 5.15 12.57
CA LYS A 124 -10.34 5.83 12.36
C LYS A 124 -9.98 5.90 10.88
N THR A 125 -9.48 7.05 10.44
CA THR A 125 -9.13 7.28 9.04
C THR A 125 -7.63 7.47 8.86
N LEU A 126 -7.07 6.70 7.93
CA LEU A 126 -5.72 6.85 7.40
C LEU A 126 -5.82 7.54 6.04
N TYR A 127 -5.16 8.68 5.87
CA TYR A 127 -5.11 9.33 4.56
C TYR A 127 -3.78 9.09 3.86
N ARG A 128 -3.83 8.66 2.60
CA ARG A 128 -2.68 8.48 1.75
C ARG A 128 -2.89 9.12 0.38
N ALA A 129 -2.11 10.13 0.05
CA ALA A 129 -1.98 10.61 -1.31
C ALA A 129 -0.89 9.81 -2.06
N LEU A 130 -1.11 9.49 -3.35
CA LEU A 130 -0.06 8.95 -4.21
C LEU A 130 1.10 9.95 -4.33
N THR A 131 0.76 11.24 -4.48
CA THR A 131 1.74 12.33 -4.47
C THR A 131 1.47 13.23 -3.28
N PRO A 132 2.10 12.98 -2.11
CA PRO A 132 1.90 13.84 -0.96
C PRO A 132 2.46 15.25 -1.19
N THR A 133 1.73 16.23 -0.68
CA THR A 133 2.09 17.65 -0.70
C THR A 133 1.69 18.30 0.61
N LEU A 134 2.27 19.46 0.93
CA LEU A 134 1.83 20.24 2.08
C LEU A 134 0.33 20.57 2.02
N ALA A 135 -0.16 20.88 0.83
CA ALA A 135 -1.56 21.27 0.63
C ALA A 135 -2.52 20.11 0.93
N ASN A 136 -2.31 18.93 0.31
CA ASN A 136 -3.22 17.80 0.50
C ASN A 136 -3.11 17.19 1.92
N SER A 137 -1.94 17.25 2.55
CA SER A 137 -1.76 16.78 3.92
C SER A 137 -2.47 17.69 4.94
N LYS A 138 -2.35 19.02 4.80
CA LYS A 138 -3.08 19.97 5.63
C LYS A 138 -4.58 19.89 5.42
N GLU A 139 -5.03 19.70 4.20
CA GLU A 139 -6.47 19.56 3.93
C GLU A 139 -7.00 18.24 4.53
N ALA A 140 -6.27 17.14 4.44
CA ALA A 140 -6.64 15.87 5.08
C ALA A 140 -6.78 16.03 6.61
N GLU A 141 -5.82 16.70 7.27
CA GLU A 141 -5.91 17.01 8.70
C GLU A 141 -7.14 17.84 9.02
N LYS A 142 -7.40 18.90 8.26
CA LYS A 142 -8.55 19.79 8.43
C LYS A 142 -9.88 19.05 8.26
N LEU A 143 -9.95 18.09 7.34
CA LEU A 143 -11.11 17.22 7.13
C LEU A 143 -11.29 16.19 8.24
N GLY A 144 -10.27 15.94 9.04
CA GLY A 144 -10.32 15.07 10.22
C GLY A 144 -9.65 13.72 10.04
N ALA A 145 -8.66 13.59 9.15
CA ALA A 145 -7.81 12.41 9.10
C ALA A 145 -7.13 12.17 10.46
N ASP A 146 -7.19 10.96 10.98
CA ASP A 146 -6.53 10.59 12.24
C ASP A 146 -5.02 10.42 12.08
N ILE A 147 -4.57 9.96 10.90
CA ILE A 147 -3.17 9.70 10.56
C ILE A 147 -2.93 10.02 9.08
N ILE A 148 -1.78 10.59 8.76
CA ILE A 148 -1.33 10.88 7.38
C ILE A 148 -0.17 9.98 7.01
N ILE A 149 -0.19 9.41 5.80
CA ILE A 149 0.88 8.59 5.25
C ILE A 149 1.68 9.42 4.25
N ALA A 150 2.94 9.76 4.61
CA ALA A 150 3.89 10.47 3.77
C ALA A 150 4.67 9.47 2.90
N THR A 151 4.31 9.38 1.63
CA THR A 151 4.91 8.43 0.69
C THR A 151 6.01 9.10 -0.14
N GLY A 152 7.25 8.59 -0.01
CA GLY A 152 8.38 9.03 -0.84
C GLY A 152 8.42 8.34 -2.20
N PHE A 153 9.17 8.95 -3.13
CA PHE A 153 9.41 8.43 -4.48
C PHE A 153 10.10 7.06 -4.49
N ASP A 154 10.60 6.60 -3.34
CA ASP A 154 11.25 5.29 -3.12
C ASP A 154 10.28 4.10 -3.12
N GLU A 155 8.97 4.34 -3.20
CA GLU A 155 7.98 3.26 -3.27
C GLU A 155 8.02 2.50 -4.60
N GLY A 156 7.25 1.43 -4.71
CA GLY A 156 7.18 0.55 -5.89
C GLY A 156 5.84 0.60 -6.60
N GLY A 157 5.83 0.15 -7.85
CA GLY A 157 4.68 0.21 -8.72
C GLY A 157 4.42 1.63 -9.21
N THR A 158 3.18 2.09 -9.10
CA THR A 158 2.85 3.50 -9.35
C THR A 158 3.50 4.35 -8.27
N VAL A 159 4.38 5.26 -8.67
CA VAL A 159 5.12 6.14 -7.76
C VAL A 159 4.67 7.60 -7.88
N PRO A 160 4.94 8.44 -6.86
CA PRO A 160 4.55 9.85 -6.88
C PRO A 160 4.97 10.59 -8.16
N SER A 161 4.17 11.54 -8.60
CA SER A 161 4.53 12.39 -9.75
C SER A 161 5.65 13.38 -9.43
N ARG A 162 5.85 13.71 -8.14
CA ARG A 162 6.96 14.51 -7.65
C ARG A 162 8.10 13.60 -7.20
N VAL A 163 9.29 13.81 -7.77
CA VAL A 163 10.49 13.02 -7.47
C VAL A 163 11.11 13.54 -6.16
N ILE A 164 10.44 13.28 -5.05
CA ILE A 164 10.89 13.64 -3.70
C ILE A 164 11.04 12.34 -2.89
N GLY A 165 12.27 11.99 -2.52
CA GLY A 165 12.56 10.78 -1.76
C GLY A 165 12.02 10.82 -0.33
N THR A 166 11.92 9.66 0.29
CA THR A 166 11.36 9.48 1.64
C THR A 166 12.09 10.35 2.69
N PHE A 167 13.40 10.49 2.60
CA PHE A 167 14.19 11.33 3.51
C PHE A 167 13.81 12.82 3.50
N SER A 168 13.25 13.31 2.40
CA SER A 168 12.84 14.71 2.25
C SER A 168 11.35 14.92 2.48
N ILE A 169 10.50 14.02 1.96
CA ILE A 169 9.04 14.19 2.06
C ILE A 169 8.53 13.99 3.49
N VAL A 170 9.11 13.05 4.25
CA VAL A 170 8.66 12.74 5.60
C VAL A 170 8.78 13.95 6.53
N PRO A 171 9.97 14.57 6.75
CA PRO A 171 10.07 15.74 7.63
C PRO A 171 9.24 16.92 7.10
N MET A 172 9.16 17.10 5.77
CA MET A 172 8.35 18.17 5.17
C MET A 172 6.86 18.04 5.55
N ILE A 173 6.31 16.83 5.58
CA ILE A 173 4.92 16.61 5.99
C ILE A 173 4.78 16.67 7.51
N VAL A 174 5.71 16.05 8.27
CA VAL A 174 5.72 16.10 9.74
C VAL A 174 5.64 17.54 10.25
N ASP A 175 6.45 18.43 9.70
CA ASP A 175 6.49 19.86 10.10
C ASP A 175 5.23 20.64 9.71
N SER A 176 4.37 20.07 8.88
CA SER A 176 3.21 20.76 8.30
C SER A 176 1.87 20.44 8.96
N VAL A 177 1.78 19.38 9.75
CA VAL A 177 0.55 18.87 10.36
C VAL A 177 0.77 18.50 11.84
N ASN A 178 -0.32 18.43 12.63
CA ASN A 178 -0.27 18.06 14.04
C ASN A 178 -0.68 16.59 14.29
N VAL A 179 -1.40 15.98 13.35
CA VAL A 179 -1.74 14.55 13.42
C VAL A 179 -0.50 13.69 13.19
N PRO A 180 -0.44 12.46 13.73
CA PRO A 180 0.69 11.57 13.50
C PRO A 180 0.93 11.33 12.00
N VAL A 181 2.21 11.32 11.61
CA VAL A 181 2.64 11.00 10.25
C VAL A 181 3.33 9.65 10.23
N ILE A 182 2.98 8.83 9.26
CA ILE A 182 3.58 7.53 8.99
C ILE A 182 4.43 7.63 7.72
N ALA A 183 5.68 7.15 7.77
CA ALA A 183 6.57 7.13 6.63
C ALA A 183 6.31 5.92 5.71
N ALA A 184 6.32 6.16 4.40
CA ALA A 184 6.22 5.13 3.38
C ALA A 184 7.23 5.35 2.24
N GLY A 185 7.65 4.25 1.61
CA GLY A 185 8.64 4.26 0.54
C GLY A 185 10.07 3.97 1.04
N GLY A 186 10.77 3.05 0.39
CA GLY A 186 12.17 2.73 0.68
C GLY A 186 12.46 1.94 1.98
N ILE A 187 11.51 1.79 2.89
CA ILE A 187 11.70 1.12 4.18
C ILE A 187 11.77 -0.39 3.98
N GLY A 188 12.93 -0.99 4.17
CA GLY A 188 13.20 -2.40 3.89
C GLY A 188 13.57 -3.25 5.12
N ASP A 189 14.05 -2.63 6.21
CA ASP A 189 14.41 -3.29 7.46
C ASP A 189 14.33 -2.30 8.64
N VAL A 190 14.76 -2.74 9.83
CA VAL A 190 14.77 -1.91 11.05
C VAL A 190 15.58 -0.61 10.91
N ARG A 191 16.62 -0.58 10.07
CA ARG A 191 17.39 0.65 9.82
C ARG A 191 16.53 1.72 9.17
N GLY A 192 15.68 1.31 8.21
CA GLY A 192 14.69 2.19 7.59
C GLY A 192 13.62 2.66 8.58
N VAL A 193 13.20 1.80 9.52
CA VAL A 193 12.28 2.18 10.60
C VAL A 193 12.93 3.24 11.52
N ARG A 194 14.15 3.01 11.97
CA ARG A 194 14.92 3.99 12.79
C ARG A 194 15.06 5.33 12.08
N ALA A 195 15.40 5.30 10.79
CA ALA A 195 15.52 6.51 9.98
C ALA A 195 14.19 7.26 9.89
N ALA A 196 13.08 6.56 9.62
CA ALA A 196 11.75 7.16 9.57
C ALA A 196 11.37 7.85 10.88
N LEU A 197 11.65 7.21 12.03
CA LEU A 197 11.41 7.79 13.35
C LEU A 197 12.31 9.02 13.62
N ALA A 198 13.58 8.96 13.20
CA ALA A 198 14.50 10.10 13.32
C ALA A 198 14.06 11.30 12.45
N LEU A 199 13.35 11.05 11.34
CA LEU A 199 12.75 12.09 10.50
C LEU A 199 11.42 12.65 11.06
N GLY A 200 11.00 12.20 12.25
CA GLY A 200 9.79 12.66 12.93
C GLY A 200 8.53 11.86 12.62
N ALA A 201 8.59 10.81 11.80
CA ALA A 201 7.47 9.90 11.65
C ALA A 201 7.19 9.13 12.95
N GLU A 202 5.94 8.76 13.18
CA GLU A 202 5.53 8.00 14.37
C GLU A 202 5.21 6.53 14.06
N GLY A 203 5.48 6.12 12.84
CA GLY A 203 5.29 4.74 12.38
C GLY A 203 5.69 4.57 10.93
N VAL A 204 5.52 3.37 10.42
CA VAL A 204 5.89 3.01 9.05
C VAL A 204 4.77 2.26 8.32
N TYR A 205 4.69 2.50 7.02
CA TYR A 205 3.76 1.84 6.11
C TYR A 205 4.57 1.06 5.08
N ALA A 206 4.53 -0.27 5.15
CA ALA A 206 5.37 -1.15 4.38
C ALA A 206 4.54 -2.06 3.46
N GLY A 207 4.86 -2.07 2.17
CA GLY A 207 4.19 -2.92 1.19
C GLY A 207 5.06 -4.08 0.72
N ARG A 208 6.18 -3.76 0.05
CA ARG A 208 6.99 -4.74 -0.68
C ARG A 208 7.58 -5.86 0.17
N LEU A 209 7.89 -5.62 1.43
CA LEU A 209 8.36 -6.66 2.35
C LEU A 209 7.36 -7.81 2.45
N PHE A 210 6.07 -7.48 2.42
CA PHE A 210 5.00 -8.45 2.48
C PHE A 210 4.70 -9.14 1.13
N LEU A 211 5.35 -8.72 0.03
CA LEU A 211 5.29 -9.48 -1.23
C LEU A 211 5.94 -10.85 -1.10
N THR A 212 7.01 -10.95 -0.30
CA THR A 212 7.72 -12.20 -0.03
C THR A 212 7.22 -12.94 1.21
N ALA A 213 6.12 -12.48 1.83
CA ALA A 213 5.49 -13.22 2.91
C ALA A 213 4.92 -14.56 2.39
N VAL A 214 5.02 -15.61 3.21
CA VAL A 214 4.45 -16.93 2.89
C VAL A 214 2.96 -16.82 2.63
N GLU A 215 2.25 -16.01 3.41
CA GLU A 215 0.81 -15.80 3.34
C GLU A 215 0.37 -14.92 2.16
N ASN A 216 1.31 -14.24 1.50
CA ASN A 216 1.01 -13.41 0.33
C ASN A 216 0.73 -14.29 -0.89
N PRO A 217 -0.36 -14.05 -1.65
CA PRO A 217 -0.74 -14.85 -2.80
C PRO A 217 0.04 -14.52 -4.09
N ALA A 218 1.17 -13.80 -4.03
CA ALA A 218 2.04 -13.60 -5.18
C ALA A 218 2.60 -14.93 -5.69
N ALA A 219 2.80 -15.02 -7.01
CA ALA A 219 3.41 -16.19 -7.62
C ALA A 219 4.82 -16.45 -7.05
N GLU A 220 5.17 -17.70 -6.83
CA GLU A 220 6.47 -18.09 -6.26
C GLU A 220 7.66 -17.54 -7.08
N LYS A 221 7.51 -17.52 -8.41
CA LYS A 221 8.50 -16.94 -9.34
C LYS A 221 8.75 -15.46 -9.05
N VAL A 222 7.70 -14.69 -8.65
CA VAL A 222 7.82 -13.28 -8.27
C VAL A 222 8.54 -13.12 -6.94
N LYS A 223 8.20 -13.95 -5.94
CA LYS A 223 8.85 -13.91 -4.63
C LYS A 223 10.34 -14.19 -4.75
N ARG A 224 10.73 -15.19 -5.56
CA ARG A 224 12.14 -15.51 -5.84
C ARG A 224 12.84 -14.38 -6.56
N LEU A 225 12.24 -13.84 -7.63
CA LEU A 225 12.81 -12.69 -8.34
C LEU A 225 13.10 -11.52 -7.39
N ILE A 226 12.20 -11.22 -6.45
CA ILE A 226 12.41 -10.14 -5.47
C ILE A 226 13.60 -10.47 -4.54
N VAL A 227 13.71 -11.70 -4.07
CA VAL A 227 14.80 -12.15 -3.17
C VAL A 227 16.16 -12.09 -3.85
N ASP A 228 16.21 -12.42 -5.15
CA ASP A 228 17.42 -12.50 -5.96
C ASP A 228 17.86 -11.15 -6.53
N SER A 229 17.01 -10.10 -6.42
CA SER A 229 17.24 -8.78 -7.00
C SER A 229 17.70 -7.74 -5.97
N THR A 230 18.19 -6.63 -6.49
CA THR A 230 18.57 -5.43 -5.74
C THR A 230 17.88 -4.19 -6.30
N ALA A 231 18.08 -3.05 -5.66
CA ALA A 231 17.58 -1.77 -6.17
C ALA A 231 18.23 -1.35 -7.50
N GLU A 232 19.41 -1.88 -7.81
CA GLU A 232 20.12 -1.59 -9.07
C GLU A 232 19.44 -2.23 -10.28
N ASP A 233 18.65 -3.29 -10.06
CA ASP A 233 17.90 -3.98 -11.13
C ASP A 233 16.59 -3.27 -11.49
N LEU A 234 16.18 -2.26 -10.72
CA LEU A 234 14.90 -1.61 -10.89
C LEU A 234 14.85 -0.71 -12.14
N LEU A 235 13.81 -0.90 -12.92
CA LEU A 235 13.44 -0.04 -14.02
C LEU A 235 12.43 1.00 -13.56
N LEU A 236 12.58 2.23 -14.06
CA LEU A 236 11.62 3.32 -13.89
C LEU A 236 11.25 3.84 -15.27
N PHE A 237 9.98 3.89 -15.59
CA PHE A 237 9.48 4.41 -16.85
C PHE A 237 8.22 5.27 -16.66
N ARG A 238 7.98 6.18 -17.60
CA ARG A 238 6.81 7.07 -17.59
C ARG A 238 5.57 6.30 -18.03
N THR A 239 4.46 6.47 -17.30
CA THR A 239 3.15 5.92 -17.65
C THR A 239 2.05 6.69 -16.90
N LEU A 240 0.83 6.22 -16.91
CA LEU A 240 -0.24 6.80 -16.10
C LEU A 240 -0.21 6.27 -14.66
N PRO A 241 -0.47 7.12 -13.65
CA PRO A 241 -0.67 8.57 -13.74
C PRO A 241 0.63 9.39 -13.90
N ALA A 242 1.80 8.84 -13.61
CA ALA A 242 3.09 9.53 -13.70
C ALA A 242 4.24 8.60 -14.08
N TYR A 243 4.73 7.78 -13.14
CA TYR A 243 5.82 6.83 -13.30
C TYR A 243 5.44 5.47 -12.75
N TYR A 244 6.15 4.46 -13.21
CA TYR A 244 6.04 3.10 -12.71
C TYR A 244 7.41 2.50 -12.45
N ARG A 245 7.56 1.83 -11.29
CA ARG A 245 8.80 1.14 -10.92
C ARG A 245 8.58 -0.35 -10.88
N SER A 246 9.42 -1.10 -11.59
CA SER A 246 9.33 -2.54 -11.75
C SER A 246 10.69 -3.21 -11.75
N LEU A 247 10.75 -4.48 -11.34
CA LEU A 247 11.84 -5.36 -11.73
C LEU A 247 11.73 -5.71 -13.21
N PRO A 248 12.84 -6.10 -13.87
CA PRO A 248 12.85 -6.58 -15.24
C PRO A 248 11.95 -7.81 -15.40
N THR A 249 11.21 -7.82 -16.51
CA THR A 249 10.42 -8.96 -17.00
C THR A 249 10.67 -9.11 -18.49
N ASP A 250 10.11 -10.12 -19.14
CA ASP A 250 10.24 -10.29 -20.59
C ASP A 250 9.60 -9.14 -21.37
N LEU A 251 8.61 -8.45 -20.77
CA LEU A 251 7.96 -7.26 -21.30
C LEU A 251 8.81 -5.98 -21.14
N SER A 252 9.68 -5.91 -20.15
CA SER A 252 10.36 -4.68 -19.73
C SER A 252 11.28 -4.03 -20.76
N PRO A 253 12.04 -4.80 -21.61
CA PRO A 253 12.88 -4.18 -22.64
C PRO A 253 12.08 -3.32 -23.62
N MET A 254 10.92 -3.82 -24.06
CA MET A 254 10.03 -3.04 -24.95
C MET A 254 9.53 -1.76 -24.26
N LEU A 255 9.16 -1.81 -22.98
CA LEU A 255 8.72 -0.63 -22.26
C LEU A 255 9.85 0.39 -22.09
N ALA A 256 11.08 -0.06 -21.82
CA ALA A 256 12.24 0.82 -21.73
C ALA A 256 12.56 1.50 -23.07
N GLU A 257 12.45 0.77 -24.18
CA GLU A 257 12.64 1.33 -25.52
C GLU A 257 11.58 2.39 -25.86
N LEU A 258 10.30 2.11 -25.61
CA LEU A 258 9.21 3.06 -25.81
C LEU A 258 9.40 4.33 -24.95
N ASP A 259 9.85 4.20 -23.72
CA ASP A 259 10.12 5.34 -22.85
C ASP A 259 11.30 6.18 -23.35
N ALA A 260 12.37 5.54 -23.85
CA ALA A 260 13.53 6.22 -24.45
C ALA A 260 13.15 7.01 -25.72
N GLN A 261 12.15 6.55 -26.47
CA GLN A 261 11.57 7.23 -27.62
C GLN A 261 10.62 8.38 -27.25
N ASN A 262 10.46 8.70 -25.97
CA ASN A 262 9.52 9.70 -25.46
C ASN A 262 8.05 9.42 -25.82
N THR A 263 7.67 8.15 -25.90
CA THR A 263 6.27 7.72 -26.08
C THR A 263 5.38 8.34 -25.00
N ASP A 264 4.17 8.78 -25.38
CA ASP A 264 3.23 9.37 -24.43
C ASP A 264 2.75 8.37 -23.38
N ARG A 265 2.32 8.90 -22.23
CA ARG A 265 1.98 8.07 -21.06
C ARG A 265 0.78 7.14 -21.26
N GLU A 266 -0.17 7.54 -22.11
CA GLU A 266 -1.35 6.72 -22.38
C GLU A 266 -0.98 5.52 -23.25
N THR A 267 -0.15 5.73 -24.27
CA THR A 267 0.40 4.66 -25.10
C THR A 267 1.28 3.72 -24.27
N MET A 268 2.12 4.27 -23.38
CA MET A 268 2.91 3.47 -22.44
C MET A 268 2.02 2.62 -21.52
N PHE A 269 0.94 3.19 -20.98
CA PHE A 269 0.01 2.45 -20.12
C PHE A 269 -0.68 1.31 -20.87
N LYS A 270 -1.07 1.53 -22.13
CA LYS A 270 -1.62 0.48 -22.99
C LYS A 270 -0.59 -0.60 -23.31
N ALA A 271 0.64 -0.20 -23.67
CA ALA A 271 1.73 -1.15 -23.95
C ALA A 271 2.09 -2.02 -22.74
N MET A 272 2.02 -1.44 -21.54
CA MET A 272 2.18 -2.16 -20.26
C MET A 272 1.00 -3.11 -19.97
N ASN A 273 -0.10 -3.08 -20.74
CA ASN A 273 -1.36 -3.77 -20.45
C ASN A 273 -2.08 -3.23 -19.17
N GLY A 274 -1.84 -1.97 -18.83
CA GLY A 274 -2.46 -1.32 -17.70
C GLY A 274 -2.30 -2.07 -16.38
N TYR A 275 -3.32 -2.04 -15.54
CA TYR A 275 -3.31 -2.78 -14.27
C TYR A 275 -3.50 -4.30 -14.44
N HIS A 276 -3.90 -4.77 -15.63
CA HIS A 276 -3.97 -6.18 -15.96
C HIS A 276 -2.59 -6.85 -15.91
N SER A 277 -1.57 -6.10 -16.28
CA SER A 277 -0.15 -6.42 -16.17
C SER A 277 0.23 -6.97 -14.78
N LEU A 278 -0.30 -6.36 -13.71
CA LEU A 278 -0.04 -6.81 -12.34
C LEU A 278 -0.66 -8.18 -12.05
N TRP A 279 -1.85 -8.43 -12.58
CA TRP A 279 -2.47 -9.75 -12.46
C TRP A 279 -1.60 -10.81 -13.15
N GLN A 280 -1.19 -10.55 -14.39
CA GLN A 280 -0.40 -11.49 -15.17
C GLN A 280 0.95 -11.80 -14.49
N ALA A 281 1.75 -10.78 -14.17
CA ALA A 281 3.07 -11.03 -13.60
C ALA A 281 2.98 -11.42 -12.13
N MET A 282 2.29 -10.61 -11.30
CA MET A 282 2.38 -10.76 -9.85
C MET A 282 1.59 -11.95 -9.30
N ARG A 283 0.42 -12.26 -9.90
CA ARG A 283 -0.43 -13.38 -9.46
C ARG A 283 -0.14 -14.68 -10.21
N LEU A 284 0.06 -14.59 -11.53
CA LEU A 284 0.19 -15.78 -12.38
C LEU A 284 1.66 -16.11 -12.74
N GLY A 285 2.61 -15.18 -12.53
CA GLY A 285 4.00 -15.35 -12.88
C GLY A 285 4.30 -15.26 -14.39
N ASN A 286 3.38 -14.70 -15.18
CA ASN A 286 3.51 -14.50 -16.62
C ASN A 286 4.29 -13.21 -16.90
N PHE A 287 5.62 -13.33 -16.99
CA PHE A 287 6.51 -12.17 -17.14
C PHE A 287 6.53 -11.58 -18.55
N ASP A 288 6.11 -12.34 -19.54
CA ASP A 288 5.89 -11.90 -20.91
C ASP A 288 4.68 -10.95 -21.07
N GLN A 289 3.75 -10.97 -20.12
CA GLN A 289 2.49 -10.22 -20.16
C GLN A 289 2.35 -9.19 -19.04
N GLY A 290 3.38 -9.02 -18.22
CA GLY A 290 3.24 -8.11 -17.08
C GLY A 290 4.56 -7.67 -16.47
N VAL A 291 4.42 -6.76 -15.49
CA VAL A 291 5.51 -6.12 -14.77
C VAL A 291 5.50 -6.52 -13.29
N VAL A 292 6.68 -6.59 -12.67
CA VAL A 292 6.86 -6.94 -11.26
C VAL A 292 7.07 -5.70 -10.42
N SER A 293 5.97 -5.24 -9.83
CA SER A 293 5.89 -4.02 -9.02
C SER A 293 6.65 -4.15 -7.70
N THR A 294 7.71 -3.37 -7.52
CA THR A 294 8.44 -3.28 -6.26
C THR A 294 9.19 -1.97 -6.15
N GLY A 295 9.72 -1.64 -4.96
CA GLY A 295 10.39 -0.36 -4.68
C GLY A 295 11.84 -0.52 -4.24
N THR A 296 12.53 0.60 -4.02
CA THR A 296 13.99 0.68 -3.84
C THR A 296 14.55 -0.10 -2.63
N GLY A 297 13.75 -0.34 -1.60
CA GLY A 297 14.24 -1.08 -0.42
C GLY A 297 14.29 -2.60 -0.60
N ILE A 298 14.23 -3.17 -1.82
CA ILE A 298 14.28 -4.63 -2.02
C ILE A 298 15.63 -5.25 -1.69
N SER A 299 16.73 -4.50 -1.78
CA SER A 299 18.08 -5.01 -1.60
C SER A 299 18.32 -5.71 -0.26
N VAL A 300 17.47 -5.46 0.74
CA VAL A 300 17.56 -6.09 2.07
C VAL A 300 16.63 -7.28 2.26
N ILE A 301 15.79 -7.61 1.26
CA ILE A 301 14.92 -8.79 1.29
C ILE A 301 15.74 -10.00 0.82
N LYS A 302 15.98 -10.99 1.71
CA LYS A 302 16.87 -12.10 1.44
C LYS A 302 16.20 -13.47 1.52
N SER A 303 14.93 -13.53 1.88
CA SER A 303 14.19 -14.78 2.01
C SER A 303 12.68 -14.61 1.90
N ILE A 304 12.02 -15.70 1.54
CA ILE A 304 10.55 -15.85 1.67
C ILE A 304 10.31 -16.38 3.07
N ARG A 305 9.50 -15.68 3.86
CA ARG A 305 9.28 -16.01 5.28
C ARG A 305 7.89 -15.59 5.77
N PRO A 306 7.41 -16.11 6.92
CA PRO A 306 6.14 -15.72 7.49
C PRO A 306 6.04 -14.22 7.76
N ALA A 307 4.85 -13.64 7.58
CA ALA A 307 4.59 -12.23 7.87
C ALA A 307 4.92 -11.85 9.33
N ALA A 308 4.75 -12.79 10.26
CA ALA A 308 5.09 -12.61 11.68
C ALA A 308 6.58 -12.32 11.89
N GLU A 309 7.47 -12.99 11.16
CA GLU A 309 8.92 -12.75 11.23
C GLU A 309 9.27 -11.38 10.64
N ILE A 310 8.64 -11.00 9.52
CA ILE A 310 8.80 -9.68 8.91
C ILE A 310 8.43 -8.57 9.91
N VAL A 311 7.29 -8.71 10.57
CA VAL A 311 6.84 -7.75 11.61
C VAL A 311 7.82 -7.70 12.77
N SER A 312 8.26 -8.86 13.27
CA SER A 312 9.22 -8.94 14.40
C SER A 312 10.53 -8.24 14.09
N ASP A 313 11.08 -8.46 12.89
CA ASP A 313 12.36 -7.87 12.49
C ASP A 313 12.28 -6.35 12.28
N LEU A 314 11.17 -5.87 11.71
CA LEU A 314 10.95 -4.44 11.57
C LEU A 314 10.79 -3.73 12.91
N MET A 315 10.17 -4.39 13.88
CA MET A 315 9.75 -3.81 15.16
C MET A 315 10.61 -4.27 16.35
N GLN A 316 11.83 -4.75 16.10
CA GLN A 316 12.70 -5.27 17.16
C GLN A 316 13.10 -4.24 18.22
N ASP A 317 12.94 -2.96 17.96
CA ASP A 317 13.25 -1.86 18.88
C ASP A 317 12.02 -1.38 19.69
N PHE A 318 10.84 -2.01 19.51
CA PHE A 318 9.57 -1.64 20.15
C PHE A 318 9.10 -2.59 21.22
#